data_efabc1f46ebd448953a46509da931639
#
_entry.id   efabc1f46ebd448953a46509da931639
#
_cell.length_a   1.000
_cell.length_b   1.000
_cell.length_c   1.000
_cell.angle_alpha   90.00
_cell.angle_beta   90.00
_cell.angle_gamma   90.00
#
_symmetry.space_group_name_H-M   'P 1'
#
loop_
_entity.id
_entity.type
_entity.pdbx_description
1 polymer ?
#
loop_
_entity_poly.entity_id
_entity_poly.type
_entity_poly.pdbx_seq_one_letter_code
_entity_poly.pdbx_strand_id
1 'polypeptide(L)'
;NIKNTTGRSVLDSLYEILTNNLAFTSPEKGVRRPLSREQLSAFFRHPSANIRKRAYQELFRIYSDHSDVLGEIYKALVNDWKNEGIELRHHTSPIAVRNIHNDIPDEAVKTLLACTRKNRVVFQEFFRLKAKICKINKLSRYDIYAPTQKAKTSYPFDEAKKLVFAAYERFSPKLAQHTHQVFADGHIDVGPTPGKASGAFCYSVLPTLTPYVMLNYTGDARDVATLAHEL
;
A
#
# COMPACT_ATOMS: atom_id res chain seq x y z
N ASN A 1 -25.50 -6.52 -9.48
CA ASN A 1 -24.76 -7.49 -8.63
C ASN A 1 -24.16 -8.66 -9.42
N ILE A 2 -24.95 -9.34 -10.32
CA ILE A 2 -24.45 -10.48 -11.14
C ILE A 2 -23.22 -10.07 -11.97
N LYS A 3 -23.27 -8.92 -12.64
CA LYS A 3 -22.15 -8.40 -13.43
C LYS A 3 -20.88 -8.17 -12.59
N ASN A 4 -21.01 -7.73 -11.35
CA ASN A 4 -19.85 -7.52 -10.48
C ASN A 4 -19.17 -8.87 -10.14
N THR A 5 -19.95 -9.91 -9.84
CA THR A 5 -19.42 -11.24 -9.48
C THR A 5 -18.82 -12.00 -10.64
N THR A 6 -19.31 -11.82 -11.86
CA THR A 6 -18.84 -12.54 -13.07
C THR A 6 -17.96 -11.69 -14.00
N GLY A 7 -17.80 -10.40 -13.70
CA GLY A 7 -17.01 -9.44 -14.47
C GLY A 7 -15.85 -8.88 -13.67
N ARG A 8 -16.02 -7.69 -13.10
CA ARG A 8 -14.94 -6.95 -12.44
C ARG A 8 -14.27 -7.71 -11.31
N SER A 9 -15.03 -8.33 -10.40
CA SER A 9 -14.45 -9.06 -9.27
C SER A 9 -13.59 -10.25 -9.72
N VAL A 10 -13.93 -10.89 -10.84
CA VAL A 10 -13.10 -11.97 -11.41
C VAL A 10 -11.77 -11.42 -11.93
N LEU A 11 -11.79 -10.27 -12.60
CA LEU A 11 -10.56 -9.63 -13.10
C LEU A 11 -9.67 -9.15 -11.94
N ASP A 12 -10.26 -8.59 -10.88
CA ASP A 12 -9.54 -8.21 -9.67
C ASP A 12 -8.90 -9.46 -9.01
N SER A 13 -9.66 -10.57 -8.89
CA SER A 13 -9.15 -11.84 -8.35
C SER A 13 -8.02 -12.43 -9.21
N LEU A 14 -8.14 -12.39 -10.53
CA LEU A 14 -7.08 -12.85 -11.45
C LEU A 14 -5.80 -12.02 -11.28
N TYR A 15 -5.95 -10.71 -11.17
CA TYR A 15 -4.80 -9.83 -10.89
C TYR A 15 -4.13 -10.20 -9.55
N GLU A 16 -4.91 -10.40 -8.49
CA GLU A 16 -4.38 -10.77 -7.17
C GLU A 16 -3.71 -12.14 -7.20
N ILE A 17 -4.35 -13.16 -7.76
CA ILE A 17 -3.77 -14.50 -7.88
C ILE A 17 -2.44 -14.45 -8.64
N LEU A 18 -2.40 -13.76 -9.77
CA LEU A 18 -1.19 -13.62 -10.56
C LEU A 18 -0.09 -12.89 -9.78
N THR A 19 -0.39 -11.71 -9.24
CA THR A 19 0.63 -10.86 -8.63
C THR A 19 1.10 -11.35 -7.26
N ASN A 20 0.26 -12.01 -6.49
CA ASN A 20 0.63 -12.59 -5.19
C ASN A 20 1.54 -13.83 -5.33
N ASN A 21 1.50 -14.49 -6.48
CA ASN A 21 2.38 -15.64 -6.78
C ASN A 21 3.70 -15.23 -7.46
N LEU A 22 3.93 -13.95 -7.74
CA LEU A 22 5.20 -13.49 -8.30
C LEU A 22 6.33 -13.64 -7.28
N ALA A 23 7.44 -14.20 -7.73
CA ALA A 23 8.65 -14.39 -6.94
C ALA A 23 9.75 -13.44 -7.42
N PHE A 24 10.40 -12.78 -6.49
CA PHE A 24 11.43 -11.78 -6.76
C PHE A 24 12.78 -12.22 -6.23
N THR A 25 13.83 -11.82 -6.93
CA THR A 25 15.22 -12.07 -6.50
C THR A 25 15.63 -11.01 -5.47
N SER A 26 16.35 -11.44 -4.43
CA SER A 26 16.88 -10.51 -3.45
C SER A 26 17.87 -9.51 -4.09
N PRO A 27 17.77 -8.20 -3.78
CA PRO A 27 18.74 -7.21 -4.21
C PRO A 27 20.08 -7.34 -3.48
N GLU A 28 20.17 -8.13 -2.42
CA GLU A 28 21.42 -8.44 -1.70
C GLU A 28 22.13 -9.63 -2.33
N LYS A 29 23.46 -9.55 -2.40
CA LYS A 29 24.28 -10.65 -2.92
C LYS A 29 24.28 -11.83 -1.94
N GLY A 30 24.20 -13.05 -2.48
CA GLY A 30 24.29 -14.28 -1.70
C GLY A 30 22.97 -14.80 -1.13
N VAL A 31 21.89 -14.03 -1.19
CA VAL A 31 20.55 -14.47 -0.80
C VAL A 31 19.85 -15.15 -1.99
N ARG A 32 19.66 -16.47 -1.92
CA ARG A 32 19.10 -17.26 -3.03
C ARG A 32 17.60 -17.56 -2.92
N ARG A 33 16.98 -17.28 -1.75
CA ARG A 33 15.54 -17.54 -1.58
C ARG A 33 14.70 -16.52 -2.36
N PRO A 34 13.62 -16.96 -2.98
CA PRO A 34 12.67 -16.04 -3.60
C PRO A 34 12.00 -15.19 -2.52
N LEU A 35 11.71 -13.93 -2.86
CA LEU A 35 11.05 -12.98 -2.00
C LEU A 35 9.61 -12.76 -2.50
N SER A 36 8.70 -12.54 -1.57
CA SER A 36 7.39 -11.96 -1.89
C SER A 36 7.56 -10.47 -2.27
N ARG A 37 6.53 -9.88 -2.86
CA ARG A 37 6.50 -8.45 -3.18
C ARG A 37 6.76 -7.58 -1.94
N GLU A 38 6.17 -7.92 -0.80
CA GLU A 38 6.36 -7.15 0.44
C GLU A 38 7.77 -7.28 0.99
N GLN A 39 8.35 -8.47 0.97
CA GLN A 39 9.74 -8.67 1.35
C GLN A 39 10.70 -7.88 0.44
N LEU A 40 10.43 -7.80 -0.87
CA LEU A 40 11.20 -6.96 -1.78
C LEU A 40 11.00 -5.47 -1.46
N SER A 41 9.77 -5.05 -1.13
CA SER A 41 9.44 -3.65 -0.88
C SER A 41 10.16 -3.06 0.35
N ALA A 42 10.51 -3.88 1.34
CA ALA A 42 11.32 -3.47 2.47
C ALA A 42 12.68 -2.87 2.03
N PHE A 43 13.26 -3.39 0.95
CA PHE A 43 14.52 -2.87 0.40
C PHE A 43 14.41 -1.50 -0.27
N PHE A 44 13.21 -0.99 -0.57
CA PHE A 44 13.03 0.38 -1.09
C PHE A 44 13.42 1.45 -0.07
N ARG A 45 13.56 1.09 1.20
CA ARG A 45 14.01 1.95 2.31
C ARG A 45 15.42 1.63 2.79
N HIS A 46 16.11 0.71 2.12
CA HIS A 46 17.46 0.34 2.51
C HIS A 46 18.41 1.56 2.46
N PRO A 47 19.35 1.73 3.42
CA PRO A 47 20.30 2.85 3.42
C PRO A 47 21.14 2.94 2.14
N SER A 48 21.56 1.81 1.56
CA SER A 48 22.34 1.78 0.33
C SER A 48 21.47 2.08 -0.89
N ALA A 49 21.83 3.14 -1.64
CA ALA A 49 21.19 3.53 -2.89
C ALA A 49 21.23 2.40 -3.94
N ASN A 50 22.34 1.64 -4.01
CA ASN A 50 22.47 0.54 -4.95
C ASN A 50 21.49 -0.61 -4.66
N ILE A 51 21.23 -0.90 -3.39
CA ILE A 51 20.26 -1.93 -2.98
C ILE A 51 18.84 -1.45 -3.32
N ARG A 52 18.49 -0.21 -3.00
CA ARG A 52 17.20 0.38 -3.39
C ARG A 52 16.99 0.31 -4.90
N LYS A 53 17.97 0.74 -5.69
CA LYS A 53 17.91 0.70 -7.17
C LYS A 53 17.66 -0.72 -7.67
N ARG A 54 18.42 -1.71 -7.19
CA ARG A 54 18.27 -3.12 -7.61
C ARG A 54 16.90 -3.67 -7.24
N ALA A 55 16.38 -3.34 -6.06
CA ALA A 55 15.04 -3.76 -5.64
C ALA A 55 13.96 -3.22 -6.58
N TYR A 56 13.99 -1.94 -6.94
CA TYR A 56 13.07 -1.37 -7.92
C TYR A 56 13.22 -1.96 -9.32
N GLN A 57 14.45 -2.18 -9.76
CA GLN A 57 14.70 -2.78 -11.06
C GLN A 57 14.17 -4.21 -11.14
N GLU A 58 14.34 -5.00 -10.08
CA GLU A 58 13.79 -6.35 -9.99
C GLU A 58 12.25 -6.33 -10.00
N LEU A 59 11.62 -5.44 -9.21
CA LEU A 59 10.18 -5.27 -9.24
C LEU A 59 9.69 -5.05 -10.68
N PHE A 60 10.22 -4.04 -11.36
CA PHE A 60 9.78 -3.70 -12.71
C PHE A 60 10.13 -4.77 -13.74
N ARG A 61 11.24 -5.47 -13.58
CA ARG A 61 11.59 -6.60 -14.46
C ARG A 61 10.52 -7.68 -14.42
N ILE A 62 10.17 -8.16 -13.23
CA ILE A 62 9.16 -9.21 -13.07
C ILE A 62 7.77 -8.76 -13.57
N TYR A 63 7.36 -7.52 -13.26
CA TYR A 63 6.08 -7.01 -13.79
C TYR A 63 6.12 -6.82 -15.31
N SER A 64 7.26 -6.46 -15.89
CA SER A 64 7.44 -6.37 -17.33
C SER A 64 7.33 -7.73 -18.02
N ASP A 65 7.88 -8.78 -17.41
CA ASP A 65 7.77 -10.15 -17.91
C ASP A 65 6.31 -10.66 -17.96
N HIS A 66 5.42 -10.03 -17.21
CA HIS A 66 3.97 -10.36 -17.15
C HIS A 66 3.09 -9.25 -17.76
N SER A 67 3.68 -8.28 -18.46
CA SER A 67 2.99 -7.08 -18.96
C SER A 67 1.78 -7.39 -19.86
N ASP A 68 1.87 -8.44 -20.68
CA ASP A 68 0.80 -8.78 -21.62
C ASP A 68 -0.48 -9.19 -20.90
N VAL A 69 -0.37 -10.10 -19.92
CA VAL A 69 -1.53 -10.56 -19.13
C VAL A 69 -2.06 -9.43 -18.23
N LEU A 70 -1.17 -8.70 -17.54
CA LEU A 70 -1.56 -7.58 -16.70
C LEU A 70 -2.20 -6.46 -17.53
N GLY A 71 -1.69 -6.23 -18.74
CA GLY A 71 -2.23 -5.25 -19.69
C GLY A 71 -3.64 -5.61 -20.14
N GLU A 72 -3.93 -6.88 -20.44
CA GLU A 72 -5.28 -7.33 -20.84
C GLU A 72 -6.27 -7.23 -19.67
N ILE A 73 -5.86 -7.59 -18.44
CA ILE A 73 -6.69 -7.40 -17.26
C ILE A 73 -7.03 -5.91 -17.08
N TYR A 74 -6.03 -5.04 -17.15
CA TYR A 74 -6.20 -3.59 -17.00
C TYR A 74 -7.11 -3.00 -18.09
N LYS A 75 -6.88 -3.40 -19.35
CA LYS A 75 -7.70 -2.99 -20.49
C LYS A 75 -9.16 -3.40 -20.32
N ALA A 76 -9.43 -4.63 -19.85
CA ALA A 76 -10.77 -5.11 -19.59
C ALA A 76 -11.45 -4.26 -18.48
N LEU A 77 -10.75 -3.97 -17.37
CA LEU A 77 -11.25 -3.12 -16.29
C LEU A 77 -11.59 -1.69 -16.76
N VAL A 78 -10.71 -1.09 -17.58
CA VAL A 78 -10.91 0.27 -18.11
C VAL A 78 -12.09 0.31 -19.09
N ASN A 79 -12.21 -0.70 -19.95
CA ASN A 79 -13.35 -0.81 -20.88
C ASN A 79 -14.67 -1.03 -20.13
N ASP A 80 -14.68 -1.88 -19.11
CA ASP A 80 -15.85 -2.09 -18.26
C ASP A 80 -16.27 -0.79 -17.56
N TRP A 81 -15.32 -0.05 -16.97
CA TRP A 81 -15.56 1.24 -16.37
C TRP A 81 -16.15 2.27 -17.36
N LYS A 82 -15.58 2.34 -18.57
CA LYS A 82 -16.07 3.22 -19.62
C LYS A 82 -17.48 2.82 -20.05
N ASN A 83 -17.68 1.56 -20.38
CA ASN A 83 -18.95 1.06 -20.91
C ASN A 83 -20.08 1.25 -19.89
N GLU A 84 -19.87 0.85 -18.64
CA GLU A 84 -20.88 1.02 -17.60
C GLU A 84 -21.07 2.49 -17.20
N GLY A 85 -19.98 3.20 -16.92
CA GLY A 85 -20.07 4.56 -16.37
C GLY A 85 -20.46 5.61 -17.42
N ILE A 86 -19.87 5.54 -18.61
CA ILE A 86 -20.06 6.58 -19.62
C ILE A 86 -21.16 6.21 -20.61
N GLU A 87 -21.10 4.99 -21.20
CA GLU A 87 -22.02 4.63 -22.27
C GLU A 87 -23.42 4.25 -21.74
N LEU A 88 -23.49 3.47 -20.65
CA LEU A 88 -24.77 2.98 -20.12
C LEU A 88 -25.41 3.93 -19.09
N ARG A 89 -24.61 4.51 -18.19
CA ARG A 89 -25.10 5.38 -17.12
C ARG A 89 -25.01 6.87 -17.43
N HIS A 90 -24.41 7.24 -18.58
CA HIS A 90 -24.27 8.60 -19.07
C HIS A 90 -23.63 9.59 -18.09
N HIS A 91 -22.69 9.12 -17.28
CA HIS A 91 -21.91 10.06 -16.44
C HIS A 91 -21.03 10.95 -17.32
N THR A 92 -20.85 12.19 -16.89
CA THR A 92 -20.17 13.25 -17.66
C THR A 92 -18.66 13.00 -17.86
N SER A 93 -18.05 12.16 -17.02
CA SER A 93 -16.61 11.86 -17.09
C SER A 93 -16.26 10.64 -16.26
N PRO A 94 -15.11 9.99 -16.50
CA PRO A 94 -14.66 8.88 -15.67
C PRO A 94 -14.50 9.22 -14.20
N ILE A 95 -14.10 10.44 -13.86
CA ILE A 95 -13.96 10.87 -12.46
C ILE A 95 -15.32 11.11 -11.81
N ALA A 96 -16.34 11.54 -12.56
CA ALA A 96 -17.70 11.71 -12.03
C ALA A 96 -18.27 10.38 -11.51
N VAL A 97 -18.00 9.27 -12.19
CA VAL A 97 -18.36 7.92 -11.71
C VAL A 97 -17.79 7.68 -10.30
N ARG A 98 -16.50 8.00 -10.10
CA ARG A 98 -15.84 7.82 -8.82
C ARG A 98 -16.38 8.75 -7.74
N ASN A 99 -16.63 10.01 -8.10
CA ASN A 99 -17.13 11.01 -7.18
C ASN A 99 -18.52 10.65 -6.64
N ILE A 100 -19.41 10.15 -7.50
CA ILE A 100 -20.74 9.65 -7.10
C ILE A 100 -20.61 8.44 -6.16
N HIS A 101 -19.72 7.48 -6.45
CA HIS A 101 -19.49 6.33 -5.58
C HIS A 101 -18.92 6.72 -4.21
N ASN A 102 -18.17 7.81 -4.14
CA ASN A 102 -17.59 8.34 -2.90
C ASN A 102 -18.50 9.35 -2.19
N ASP A 103 -19.66 9.67 -2.75
CA ASP A 103 -20.57 10.73 -2.28
C ASP A 103 -19.87 12.08 -2.10
N ILE A 104 -19.02 12.43 -3.07
CA ILE A 104 -18.21 13.66 -3.06
C ILE A 104 -18.62 14.55 -4.26
N PRO A 105 -18.91 15.84 -4.04
CA PRO A 105 -19.16 16.77 -5.12
C PRO A 105 -17.94 16.95 -6.03
N ASP A 106 -18.16 17.06 -7.35
CA ASP A 106 -17.11 17.32 -8.34
C ASP A 106 -16.26 18.55 -8.00
N GLU A 107 -16.88 19.59 -7.46
CA GLU A 107 -16.19 20.82 -7.08
C GLU A 107 -15.19 20.63 -5.92
N ALA A 108 -15.47 19.71 -4.99
CA ALA A 108 -14.51 19.36 -3.93
C ALA A 108 -13.24 18.75 -4.52
N VAL A 109 -13.38 17.83 -5.49
CA VAL A 109 -12.25 17.20 -6.18
C VAL A 109 -11.48 18.21 -7.02
N LYS A 110 -12.17 19.08 -7.77
CA LYS A 110 -11.53 20.16 -8.54
C LYS A 110 -10.74 21.11 -7.64
N THR A 111 -11.33 21.49 -6.52
CA THR A 111 -10.70 22.37 -5.52
C THR A 111 -9.45 21.70 -4.93
N LEU A 112 -9.53 20.42 -4.54
CA LEU A 112 -8.38 19.68 -4.03
C LEU A 112 -7.23 19.64 -5.04
N LEU A 113 -7.53 19.34 -6.30
CA LEU A 113 -6.52 19.32 -7.37
C LEU A 113 -5.91 20.70 -7.63
N ALA A 114 -6.73 21.76 -7.61
CA ALA A 114 -6.27 23.14 -7.77
C ALA A 114 -5.35 23.56 -6.62
N CYS A 115 -5.75 23.27 -5.37
CA CYS A 115 -4.92 23.52 -4.18
C CYS A 115 -3.59 22.76 -4.22
N THR A 116 -3.61 21.49 -4.61
CA THR A 116 -2.39 20.69 -4.75
C THR A 116 -1.44 21.27 -5.80
N ARG A 117 -1.98 21.65 -6.97
CA ARG A 117 -1.19 22.31 -8.03
C ARG A 117 -0.61 23.64 -7.57
N LYS A 118 -1.38 24.46 -6.88
CA LYS A 118 -0.95 25.77 -6.34
C LYS A 118 0.20 25.58 -5.34
N ASN A 119 0.13 24.55 -4.50
CA ASN A 119 1.11 24.30 -3.43
C ASN A 119 2.24 23.33 -3.84
N ARG A 120 2.39 22.99 -5.13
CA ARG A 120 3.43 22.07 -5.62
C ARG A 120 4.84 22.45 -5.21
N VAL A 121 5.11 23.75 -5.00
CA VAL A 121 6.42 24.27 -4.59
C VAL A 121 6.85 23.69 -3.24
N VAL A 122 5.93 23.54 -2.29
CA VAL A 122 6.20 22.96 -0.96
C VAL A 122 6.76 21.54 -1.10
N PHE A 123 6.17 20.72 -1.96
CA PHE A 123 6.65 19.36 -2.22
C PHE A 123 8.01 19.35 -2.91
N GLN A 124 8.24 20.29 -3.85
CA GLN A 124 9.53 20.43 -4.52
C GLN A 124 10.64 20.82 -3.54
N GLU A 125 10.35 21.75 -2.62
CA GLU A 125 11.29 22.17 -1.56
C GLU A 125 11.58 21.03 -0.59
N PHE A 126 10.56 20.26 -0.20
CA PHE A 126 10.75 19.05 0.60
C PHE A 126 11.73 18.08 -0.06
N PHE A 127 11.55 17.78 -1.36
CA PHE A 127 12.46 16.87 -2.05
C PHE A 127 13.87 17.45 -2.22
N ARG A 128 14.02 18.76 -2.42
CA ARG A 128 15.33 19.42 -2.42
C ARG A 128 16.02 19.32 -1.05
N LEU A 129 15.27 19.55 0.04
CA LEU A 129 15.77 19.38 1.41
C LEU A 129 16.17 17.93 1.65
N LYS A 130 15.32 16.97 1.27
CA LYS A 130 15.62 15.54 1.40
C LYS A 130 16.90 15.16 0.65
N ALA A 131 17.09 15.66 -0.57
CA ALA A 131 18.31 15.44 -1.33
C ALA A 131 19.56 15.91 -0.56
N LYS A 132 19.50 17.10 0.04
CA LYS A 132 20.58 17.65 0.88
C LYS A 132 20.86 16.78 2.10
N ILE A 133 19.82 16.37 2.85
CA ILE A 133 19.95 15.51 4.03
C ILE A 133 20.58 14.16 3.65
N CYS A 134 20.13 13.56 2.56
CA CYS A 134 20.64 12.28 2.06
C CYS A 134 22.00 12.41 1.33
N LYS A 135 22.54 13.63 1.16
CA LYS A 135 23.79 13.91 0.40
C LYS A 135 23.73 13.38 -1.04
N ILE A 136 22.59 13.54 -1.69
CA ILE A 136 22.32 13.11 -3.07
C ILE A 136 22.15 14.39 -3.92
N ASN A 137 22.93 14.54 -4.99
CA ASN A 137 22.84 15.74 -5.86
C ASN A 137 21.48 15.87 -6.54
N LYS A 138 20.92 14.75 -7.04
CA LYS A 138 19.61 14.69 -7.66
C LYS A 138 18.91 13.40 -7.23
N LEU A 139 17.78 13.52 -6.54
CA LEU A 139 16.95 12.38 -6.18
C LEU A 139 16.43 11.67 -7.42
N SER A 140 16.57 10.37 -7.45
CA SER A 140 15.90 9.49 -8.41
C SER A 140 14.62 8.90 -7.81
N ARG A 141 13.83 8.18 -8.61
CA ARG A 141 12.68 7.41 -8.13
C ARG A 141 13.05 6.45 -6.99
N TYR A 142 14.27 5.89 -7.06
CA TYR A 142 14.79 4.93 -6.08
C TYR A 142 15.12 5.57 -4.71
N ASP A 143 15.20 6.90 -4.64
CA ASP A 143 15.62 7.63 -3.44
C ASP A 143 14.45 8.25 -2.67
N ILE A 144 13.22 8.18 -3.22
CA ILE A 144 12.03 8.80 -2.61
C ILE A 144 11.83 8.29 -1.18
N TYR A 145 12.07 7.00 -0.94
CA TYR A 145 11.95 6.37 0.38
C TYR A 145 13.28 6.16 1.11
N ALA A 146 14.37 6.77 0.60
CA ALA A 146 15.66 6.72 1.30
C ALA A 146 15.53 7.24 2.73
N PRO A 147 16.09 6.55 3.74
CA PRO A 147 16.05 7.02 5.12
C PRO A 147 16.88 8.30 5.26
N THR A 148 16.36 9.24 6.01
CA THR A 148 17.03 10.53 6.31
C THR A 148 17.86 10.47 7.58
N GLN A 149 17.64 9.47 8.42
CA GLN A 149 18.34 9.24 9.68
C GLN A 149 18.67 7.76 9.86
N LYS A 150 19.69 7.46 10.66
CA LYS A 150 19.92 6.11 11.17
C LYS A 150 18.87 5.86 12.26
N ALA A 151 17.82 5.13 11.92
CA ALA A 151 16.80 4.71 12.89
C ALA A 151 17.17 3.36 13.51
N LYS A 152 16.52 3.01 14.62
CA LYS A 152 16.48 1.64 15.12
C LYS A 152 16.09 0.70 13.97
N THR A 153 16.84 -0.33 13.76
CA THR A 153 16.75 -1.15 12.56
C THR A 153 15.63 -2.17 12.59
N SER A 154 15.11 -2.50 13.77
CA SER A 154 14.05 -3.50 13.91
C SER A 154 13.22 -3.28 15.16
N TYR A 155 11.91 -3.51 15.04
CA TYR A 155 10.92 -3.54 16.10
C TYR A 155 10.28 -4.93 16.10
N PRO A 156 10.62 -5.82 17.04
CA PRO A 156 9.88 -7.06 17.25
C PRO A 156 8.39 -6.78 17.41
N PHE A 157 7.53 -7.66 16.90
CA PHE A 157 6.09 -7.44 16.90
C PHE A 157 5.52 -7.15 18.29
N ASP A 158 5.97 -7.87 19.31
CA ASP A 158 5.52 -7.66 20.69
C ASP A 158 5.89 -6.28 21.24
N GLU A 159 7.03 -5.72 20.82
CA GLU A 159 7.43 -4.35 21.18
C GLU A 159 6.55 -3.33 20.46
N ALA A 160 6.29 -3.54 19.18
CA ALA A 160 5.38 -2.71 18.40
C ALA A 160 3.96 -2.70 18.98
N LYS A 161 3.45 -3.88 19.34
CA LYS A 161 2.15 -4.04 20.01
C LYS A 161 2.09 -3.23 21.31
N LYS A 162 3.10 -3.32 22.18
CA LYS A 162 3.17 -2.53 23.42
C LYS A 162 3.17 -1.03 23.15
N LEU A 163 3.93 -0.57 22.15
CA LEU A 163 3.99 0.85 21.79
C LEU A 163 2.64 1.37 21.30
N VAL A 164 1.96 0.61 20.44
CA VAL A 164 0.64 0.99 19.90
C VAL A 164 -0.41 0.99 21.02
N PHE A 165 -0.45 -0.01 21.87
CA PHE A 165 -1.38 -0.07 23.00
C PHE A 165 -1.17 1.10 23.96
N ALA A 166 0.07 1.39 24.37
CA ALA A 166 0.36 2.51 25.24
C ALA A 166 -0.04 3.86 24.61
N ALA A 167 0.10 4.00 23.29
CA ALA A 167 -0.35 5.20 22.57
C ALA A 167 -1.87 5.33 22.60
N TYR A 168 -2.59 4.23 22.36
CA TYR A 168 -4.06 4.22 22.36
C TYR A 168 -4.66 4.41 23.75
N GLU A 169 -4.10 3.79 24.78
CA GLU A 169 -4.53 4.00 26.18
C GLU A 169 -4.45 5.47 26.59
N ARG A 170 -3.38 6.18 26.16
CA ARG A 170 -3.22 7.61 26.41
C ARG A 170 -4.17 8.48 25.59
N PHE A 171 -4.57 8.05 24.40
CA PHE A 171 -5.47 8.79 23.51
C PHE A 171 -6.95 8.55 23.88
N SER A 172 -7.35 7.29 24.01
CA SER A 172 -8.71 6.88 24.32
C SER A 172 -8.73 5.47 24.90
N PRO A 173 -9.04 5.31 26.21
CA PRO A 173 -9.17 3.98 26.82
C PRO A 173 -10.21 3.09 26.12
N LYS A 174 -11.28 3.68 25.57
CA LYS A 174 -12.29 2.95 24.81
C LYS A 174 -11.71 2.39 23.49
N LEU A 175 -10.91 3.16 22.77
CA LEU A 175 -10.21 2.69 21.56
C LEU A 175 -9.24 1.57 21.91
N ALA A 176 -8.46 1.73 22.98
CA ALA A 176 -7.55 0.69 23.45
C ALA A 176 -8.28 -0.62 23.77
N GLN A 177 -9.45 -0.56 24.42
CA GLN A 177 -10.28 -1.74 24.70
C GLN A 177 -10.68 -2.48 23.41
N HIS A 178 -11.15 -1.76 22.38
CA HIS A 178 -11.49 -2.38 21.08
C HIS A 178 -10.28 -3.00 20.40
N THR A 179 -9.14 -2.33 20.48
CA THR A 179 -7.87 -2.85 19.93
C THR A 179 -7.43 -4.13 20.65
N HIS A 180 -7.52 -4.18 21.98
CA HIS A 180 -7.25 -5.40 22.76
C HIS A 180 -8.16 -6.55 22.33
N GLN A 181 -9.44 -6.27 22.02
CA GLN A 181 -10.38 -7.30 21.58
C GLN A 181 -9.97 -7.96 20.28
N VAL A 182 -9.44 -7.19 19.28
CA VAL A 182 -8.92 -7.75 18.02
C VAL A 182 -7.87 -8.84 18.27
N PHE A 183 -6.99 -8.62 19.25
CA PHE A 183 -5.96 -9.60 19.61
C PHE A 183 -6.52 -10.76 20.43
N ALA A 184 -7.47 -10.51 21.34
CA ALA A 184 -8.10 -11.54 22.16
C ALA A 184 -8.89 -12.54 21.30
N ASP A 185 -9.56 -12.04 20.26
CA ASP A 185 -10.33 -12.85 19.31
C ASP A 185 -9.44 -13.55 18.26
N GLY A 186 -8.15 -13.26 18.22
CA GLY A 186 -7.23 -13.82 17.22
C GLY A 186 -7.46 -13.29 15.79
N HIS A 187 -8.13 -12.14 15.65
CA HIS A 187 -8.50 -11.55 14.36
C HIS A 187 -7.37 -10.74 13.72
N ILE A 188 -6.13 -11.18 13.92
CA ILE A 188 -4.96 -10.50 13.33
C ILE A 188 -4.00 -11.49 12.68
N ASP A 189 -3.72 -11.30 11.40
CA ASP A 189 -2.73 -12.04 10.62
C ASP A 189 -1.52 -11.13 10.34
N VAL A 190 -0.37 -11.46 10.92
CA VAL A 190 0.74 -10.52 11.09
C VAL A 190 1.82 -10.65 10.02
N GLY A 191 2.33 -11.86 9.79
CA GLY A 191 3.56 -12.07 9.02
C GLY A 191 3.37 -12.16 7.51
N PRO A 192 4.39 -11.80 6.70
CA PRO A 192 4.35 -12.05 5.27
C PRO A 192 4.51 -13.55 4.98
N THR A 193 3.59 -14.11 4.19
CA THR A 193 3.63 -15.50 3.71
C THR A 193 3.51 -15.55 2.19
N PRO A 194 4.04 -16.61 1.53
CA PRO A 194 3.83 -16.79 0.10
C PRO A 194 2.34 -16.83 -0.25
N GLY A 195 1.94 -16.16 -1.34
CA GLY A 195 0.55 -16.10 -1.78
C GLY A 195 -0.34 -15.11 -1.01
N LYS A 196 0.13 -14.53 0.08
CA LYS A 196 -0.59 -13.50 0.83
C LYS A 196 -0.65 -12.19 0.07
N ALA A 197 -1.81 -11.53 0.10
CA ALA A 197 -1.99 -10.21 -0.50
C ALA A 197 -1.00 -9.19 0.07
N SER A 198 -0.53 -8.29 -0.77
CA SER A 198 0.39 -7.23 -0.36
C SER A 198 -0.35 -6.10 0.38
N GLY A 199 0.40 -5.33 1.20
CA GLY A 199 -0.15 -4.22 1.97
C GLY A 199 -0.69 -4.66 3.33
N ALA A 200 -1.63 -3.90 3.85
CA ALA A 200 -2.34 -4.16 5.09
C ALA A 200 -3.78 -3.67 4.95
N PHE A 201 -4.70 -4.22 5.73
CA PHE A 201 -6.07 -3.74 5.79
C PHE A 201 -6.74 -4.13 7.11
N CYS A 202 -7.73 -3.32 7.50
CA CYS A 202 -8.73 -3.66 8.50
C CYS A 202 -10.07 -3.92 7.79
N TYR A 203 -10.67 -5.07 8.03
CA TYR A 203 -11.94 -5.45 7.41
C TYR A 203 -13.03 -5.62 8.45
N SER A 204 -13.99 -4.69 8.44
CA SER A 204 -15.18 -4.71 9.28
C SER A 204 -16.36 -5.30 8.50
N VAL A 205 -16.95 -6.36 9.02
CA VAL A 205 -18.11 -7.02 8.39
C VAL A 205 -19.42 -6.44 8.93
N LEU A 206 -19.56 -6.40 10.24
CA LEU A 206 -20.73 -5.87 10.95
C LEU A 206 -20.27 -5.03 12.15
N PRO A 207 -21.05 -4.01 12.56
CA PRO A 207 -20.72 -3.19 13.74
C PRO A 207 -20.62 -3.97 15.07
N THR A 208 -21.22 -5.15 15.11
CA THR A 208 -21.24 -6.02 16.29
C THR A 208 -20.13 -7.07 16.31
N LEU A 209 -19.34 -7.16 15.23
CA LEU A 209 -18.24 -8.12 15.10
C LEU A 209 -16.90 -7.38 15.18
N THR A 210 -15.97 -7.98 15.90
CA THR A 210 -14.58 -7.55 15.93
C THR A 210 -13.98 -7.63 14.52
N PRO A 211 -13.38 -6.54 13.99
CA PRO A 211 -12.81 -6.54 12.65
C PRO A 211 -11.62 -7.49 12.53
N TYR A 212 -11.31 -7.88 11.30
CA TYR A 212 -10.13 -8.66 10.94
C TYR A 212 -9.04 -7.72 10.44
N VAL A 213 -7.82 -7.90 10.93
CA VAL A 213 -6.65 -7.11 10.51
C VAL A 213 -5.63 -8.01 9.84
N MET A 214 -5.23 -7.63 8.64
CA MET A 214 -4.18 -8.30 7.90
C MET A 214 -2.99 -7.36 7.76
N LEU A 215 -1.79 -7.84 8.08
CA LEU A 215 -0.52 -7.12 7.98
C LEU A 215 0.52 -7.96 7.23
N ASN A 216 1.52 -7.29 6.69
CA ASN A 216 2.76 -7.90 6.25
C ASN A 216 3.92 -7.33 7.07
N TYR A 217 3.93 -7.63 8.36
CA TYR A 217 4.85 -7.07 9.33
C TYR A 217 6.27 -7.65 9.16
N THR A 218 7.25 -6.80 8.90
CA THR A 218 8.67 -7.17 8.73
C THR A 218 9.59 -6.62 9.81
N GLY A 219 9.07 -5.74 10.66
CA GLY A 219 9.81 -5.14 11.78
C GLY A 219 10.31 -3.72 11.54
N ASP A 220 9.93 -3.10 10.45
CA ASP A 220 10.27 -1.70 10.18
C ASP A 220 9.48 -0.73 11.07
N ALA A 221 10.03 0.46 11.33
CA ALA A 221 9.31 1.53 12.05
C ALA A 221 7.99 1.90 11.37
N ARG A 222 7.90 1.78 10.04
CA ARG A 222 6.66 1.97 9.30
C ARG A 222 5.63 0.89 9.61
N ASP A 223 6.06 -0.35 9.83
CA ASP A 223 5.12 -1.44 10.13
C ASP A 223 4.46 -1.20 11.49
N VAL A 224 5.17 -0.56 12.44
CA VAL A 224 4.57 -0.10 13.71
C VAL A 224 3.48 0.96 13.44
N ALA A 225 3.75 1.91 12.55
CA ALA A 225 2.76 2.91 12.14
C ALA A 225 1.59 2.29 11.38
N THR A 226 1.85 1.29 10.52
CA THR A 226 0.82 0.54 9.82
C THR A 226 -0.06 -0.25 10.79
N LEU A 227 0.55 -0.95 11.77
CA LEU A 227 -0.20 -1.62 12.84
C LEU A 227 -1.12 -0.65 13.57
N ALA A 228 -0.62 0.54 13.92
CA ALA A 228 -1.45 1.59 14.54
C ALA A 228 -2.50 2.19 13.60
N HIS A 229 -2.33 2.10 12.28
CA HIS A 229 -3.30 2.60 11.30
C HIS A 229 -4.47 1.63 11.11
N GLU A 230 -4.18 0.33 11.09
CA GLU A 230 -5.18 -0.70 10.82
C GLU A 230 -6.01 -1.08 12.06
N LEU A 231 -5.50 -0.86 13.26
CA LEU A 231 -6.19 -1.10 14.54
C LEU A 231 -7.08 0.08 14.93
#